data_671c567a6c632bd9b26aad606800fee5
#
_entry.id   671c567a6c632bd9b26aad606800fee5
#
_cell.length_a   1.000
_cell.length_b   1.000
_cell.length_c   1.000
_cell.angle_alpha   90.00
_cell.angle_beta   90.00
_cell.angle_gamma   90.00
#
_symmetry.space_group_name_H-M   'P 1'
#
loop_
_entity.id
_entity.type
_entity.pdbx_description
1 polymer ?
#
loop_
_entity_poly.entity_id
_entity_poly.type
_entity_poly.pdbx_seq_one_letter_code
_entity_poly.pdbx_strand_id
1 'polypeptide(L)'
;MSSGAELKGFDDVLRNLEMRLGDAKVKRATSRALKATANETLEEFKGALEVFKDTGETIESATAGRVTGLPVGVPVIKIGFGAGSRWRLVHLNEFGYGKNPHPRGFGVIRRFSESNAQKYKYRIANYLKIEGFR
;
A
#
# COMPACT_ATOMS: atom_id res chain seq x y z
N MET A 1 -2.05 -14.91 5.43
CA MET A 1 -2.96 -14.05 4.68
C MET A 1 -2.51 -12.59 4.78
N SER A 2 -2.48 -11.92 3.67
CA SER A 2 -2.14 -10.48 3.67
C SER A 2 -3.41 -9.66 3.92
N SER A 3 -3.39 -8.80 4.93
CA SER A 3 -4.49 -7.87 5.23
C SER A 3 -4.07 -6.44 4.89
N GLY A 4 -3.71 -6.21 3.64
CA GLY A 4 -3.26 -4.91 3.17
C GLY A 4 -3.44 -4.74 1.67
N ALA A 5 -2.93 -3.65 1.16
CA ALA A 5 -2.94 -3.33 -0.26
C ALA A 5 -1.53 -3.46 -0.85
N GLU A 6 -1.46 -3.79 -2.12
CA GLU A 6 -0.21 -3.83 -2.89
C GLU A 6 -0.18 -2.70 -3.91
N LEU A 7 0.95 -2.02 -4.00
CA LEU A 7 1.19 -1.00 -5.03
C LEU A 7 2.07 -1.59 -6.12
N LYS A 8 1.49 -1.75 -7.31
CA LYS A 8 2.17 -2.30 -8.48
C LYS A 8 1.46 -1.83 -9.77
N GLY A 9 1.91 -2.27 -10.92
CA GLY A 9 1.21 -2.03 -12.18
C GLY A 9 1.78 -0.93 -13.05
N PHE A 10 3.09 -0.64 -12.91
CA PHE A 10 3.76 0.32 -13.76
C PHE A 10 5.04 -0.26 -14.39
N ASP A 11 5.04 -1.57 -14.64
CA ASP A 11 6.20 -2.32 -15.12
C ASP A 11 6.69 -1.87 -16.49
N ASP A 12 5.77 -1.56 -17.40
CA ASP A 12 6.11 -1.10 -18.75
C ASP A 12 6.80 0.27 -18.73
N VAL A 13 6.34 1.15 -17.84
CA VAL A 13 6.96 2.47 -17.65
C VAL A 13 8.39 2.29 -17.15
N LEU A 14 8.60 1.39 -16.19
CA LEU A 14 9.92 1.13 -15.65
C LEU A 14 10.88 0.57 -16.69
N ARG A 15 10.43 -0.37 -17.51
CA ARG A 15 11.29 -0.92 -18.60
C ARG A 15 11.75 0.16 -19.55
N ASN A 16 10.86 1.07 -19.94
CA ASN A 16 11.20 2.17 -20.81
C ASN A 16 12.21 3.11 -20.18
N LEU A 17 12.06 3.40 -18.89
CA LEU A 17 12.99 4.23 -18.15
C LEU A 17 14.35 3.55 -17.99
N GLU A 18 14.38 2.26 -17.70
CA GLU A 18 15.62 1.49 -17.58
C GLU A 18 16.43 1.50 -18.86
N MET A 19 15.79 1.38 -20.01
CA MET A 19 16.44 1.45 -21.32
C MET A 19 17.08 2.82 -21.57
N ARG A 20 16.50 3.88 -21.04
CA ARG A 20 16.99 5.25 -21.27
C ARG A 20 18.03 5.70 -20.25
N LEU A 21 17.87 5.36 -18.99
CA LEU A 21 18.55 6.00 -17.87
C LEU A 21 19.48 5.08 -17.09
N GLY A 22 19.47 3.79 -17.40
CA GLY A 22 20.26 2.81 -16.69
C GLY A 22 19.50 2.19 -15.51
N ASP A 23 19.73 0.91 -15.32
CA ASP A 23 18.99 0.07 -14.41
C ASP A 23 19.11 0.50 -12.93
N ALA A 24 20.35 0.74 -12.48
CA ALA A 24 20.58 1.07 -11.07
C ALA A 24 19.93 2.39 -10.65
N LYS A 25 19.98 3.40 -11.51
CA LYS A 25 19.38 4.71 -11.25
C LYS A 25 17.85 4.62 -11.18
N VAL A 26 17.26 3.90 -12.12
CA VAL A 26 15.80 3.69 -12.16
C VAL A 26 15.32 2.90 -10.96
N LYS A 27 16.04 1.85 -10.57
CA LYS A 27 15.68 1.05 -9.39
C LYS A 27 15.70 1.86 -8.10
N ARG A 28 16.72 2.70 -7.91
CA ARG A 28 16.79 3.58 -6.73
C ARG A 28 15.65 4.59 -6.69
N ALA A 29 15.39 5.24 -7.81
CA ALA A 29 14.31 6.22 -7.91
C ALA A 29 12.94 5.58 -7.73
N THR A 30 12.72 4.40 -8.31
CA THR A 30 11.49 3.63 -8.13
C THR A 30 11.28 3.25 -6.68
N SER A 31 12.33 2.78 -6.01
CA SER A 31 12.24 2.42 -4.59
C SER A 31 11.83 3.63 -3.74
N ARG A 32 12.43 4.79 -3.97
CA ARG A 32 12.07 6.02 -3.25
C ARG A 32 10.64 6.46 -3.55
N ALA A 33 10.24 6.42 -4.82
CA ALA A 33 8.88 6.78 -5.22
C ALA A 33 7.83 5.87 -4.61
N LEU A 34 8.08 4.56 -4.57
CA LEU A 34 7.18 3.60 -3.93
C LEU A 34 7.07 3.84 -2.44
N LYS A 35 8.18 4.07 -1.76
CA LYS A 35 8.17 4.35 -0.31
C LYS A 35 7.40 5.62 0.01
N ALA A 36 7.60 6.68 -0.76
CA ALA A 36 6.88 7.94 -0.57
C ALA A 36 5.38 7.77 -0.82
N THR A 37 5.01 7.07 -1.90
CA THR A 37 3.62 6.74 -2.22
C THR A 37 2.99 5.90 -1.12
N ALA A 38 3.71 4.90 -0.62
CA ALA A 38 3.23 4.04 0.44
C ALA A 38 3.02 4.79 1.75
N ASN A 39 3.90 5.72 2.09
CA ASN A 39 3.74 6.52 3.32
C ASN A 39 2.51 7.42 3.23
N GLU A 40 2.26 8.04 2.10
CA GLU A 40 1.07 8.85 1.88
C GLU A 40 -0.19 7.99 1.92
N THR A 41 -0.16 6.83 1.26
CA THR A 41 -1.27 5.87 1.26
C THR A 41 -1.51 5.31 2.66
N LEU A 42 -0.45 5.06 3.44
CA LEU A 42 -0.55 4.56 4.80
C LEU A 42 -1.30 5.54 5.71
N GLU A 43 -1.07 6.82 5.58
CA GLU A 43 -1.80 7.83 6.35
C GLU A 43 -3.29 7.81 6.02
N GLU A 44 -3.64 7.67 4.75
CA GLU A 44 -5.04 7.54 4.34
C GLU A 44 -5.64 6.22 4.82
N PHE A 45 -4.86 5.15 4.79
CA PHE A 45 -5.30 3.84 5.29
C PHE A 45 -5.61 3.90 6.78
N LYS A 46 -4.76 4.55 7.56
CA LYS A 46 -5.02 4.76 8.99
C LYS A 46 -6.31 5.55 9.22
N GLY A 47 -6.57 6.55 8.39
CA GLY A 47 -7.84 7.29 8.44
C GLY A 47 -9.05 6.39 8.17
N ALA A 48 -8.95 5.50 7.19
CA ALA A 48 -10.02 4.54 6.89
C ALA A 48 -10.24 3.56 8.04
N LEU A 49 -9.20 3.23 8.80
CA LEU A 49 -9.28 2.31 9.94
C LEU A 49 -9.90 2.92 11.20
N GLU A 50 -10.25 4.21 11.21
CA GLU A 50 -10.87 4.85 12.36
C GLU A 50 -12.15 4.16 12.80
N VAL A 51 -12.87 3.49 11.90
CA VAL A 51 -14.08 2.72 12.24
C VAL A 51 -13.79 1.52 13.13
N PHE A 52 -12.54 1.05 13.17
CA PHE A 52 -12.11 -0.05 14.03
C PHE A 52 -11.55 0.44 15.37
N LYS A 53 -11.51 1.74 15.57
CA LYS A 53 -10.82 2.32 16.72
C LYS A 53 -11.48 1.92 18.03
N ASP A 54 -10.69 1.28 18.87
CA ASP A 54 -11.00 0.97 20.27
C ASP A 54 -9.98 1.70 21.13
N THR A 55 -8.73 1.21 21.17
CA THR A 55 -7.62 1.85 21.90
C THR A 55 -6.68 2.64 20.98
N GLY A 56 -6.82 2.50 19.68
CA GLY A 56 -5.90 3.06 18.69
C GLY A 56 -4.73 2.13 18.33
N GLU A 57 -4.51 1.06 19.05
CA GLU A 57 -3.39 0.13 18.81
C GLU A 57 -3.46 -0.52 17.43
N THR A 58 -4.65 -0.86 16.96
CA THR A 58 -4.84 -1.45 15.63
C THR A 58 -4.41 -0.49 14.54
N ILE A 59 -4.76 0.79 14.68
CA ILE A 59 -4.39 1.82 13.71
C ILE A 59 -2.88 2.04 13.72
N GLU A 60 -2.28 2.12 14.89
CA GLU A 60 -0.83 2.32 15.04
C GLU A 60 -0.03 1.14 14.52
N SER A 61 -0.60 -0.07 14.51
CA SER A 61 0.09 -1.26 13.99
C SER A 61 0.12 -1.33 12.47
N ALA A 62 -0.64 -0.48 11.77
CA ALA A 62 -0.59 -0.42 10.32
C ALA A 62 0.78 0.13 9.86
N THR A 63 1.37 -0.53 8.90
CA THR A 63 2.72 -0.20 8.44
C THR A 63 2.91 -0.52 6.96
N ALA A 64 3.89 0.13 6.35
CA ALA A 64 4.34 -0.19 4.99
C ALA A 64 5.59 -1.08 5.10
N GLY A 65 5.63 -2.13 4.29
CA GLY A 65 6.75 -3.05 4.24
C GLY A 65 7.91 -2.51 3.40
N ARG A 66 8.83 -3.41 3.06
CA ARG A 66 9.96 -3.08 2.18
C ARG A 66 9.54 -3.22 0.72
N VAL A 67 10.24 -2.50 -0.15
CA VAL A 67 10.10 -2.69 -1.59
C VAL A 67 10.72 -4.03 -1.97
N THR A 68 9.95 -4.85 -2.68
CA THR A 68 10.38 -6.16 -3.16
C THR A 68 10.20 -6.23 -4.68
N GLY A 69 10.72 -7.27 -5.30
CA GLY A 69 10.51 -7.53 -6.72
C GLY A 69 11.38 -6.73 -7.67
N LEU A 70 12.24 -5.85 -7.20
CA LEU A 70 13.15 -5.08 -8.07
C LEU A 70 14.03 -5.96 -8.96
N PRO A 71 14.64 -7.06 -8.46
CA PRO A 71 15.48 -7.90 -9.32
C PRO A 71 14.74 -8.57 -10.47
N VAL A 72 13.42 -8.79 -10.33
CA VAL A 72 12.61 -9.43 -11.37
C VAL A 72 11.78 -8.41 -12.16
N GLY A 73 11.97 -7.12 -11.92
CA GLY A 73 11.32 -6.05 -12.68
C GLY A 73 9.85 -5.81 -12.31
N VAL A 74 9.39 -6.33 -11.18
CA VAL A 74 8.01 -6.13 -10.69
C VAL A 74 8.09 -5.56 -9.27
N PRO A 75 8.34 -4.25 -9.12
CA PRO A 75 8.46 -3.64 -7.81
C PRO A 75 7.10 -3.59 -7.11
N VAL A 76 7.10 -3.99 -5.84
CA VAL A 76 5.91 -4.07 -5.01
C VAL A 76 6.24 -3.55 -3.61
N ILE A 77 5.32 -2.80 -3.02
CA ILE A 77 5.33 -2.48 -1.61
C ILE A 77 3.97 -2.82 -1.02
N LYS A 78 3.97 -3.41 0.17
CA LYS A 78 2.75 -3.85 0.84
C LYS A 78 2.46 -2.97 2.05
N ILE A 79 1.19 -2.65 2.24
CA ILE A 79 0.68 -1.93 3.40
C ILE A 79 -0.23 -2.89 4.15
N GLY A 80 -0.04 -3.02 5.44
CA GLY A 80 -0.82 -3.94 6.25
C GLY A 80 -0.45 -3.85 7.72
N PHE A 81 -0.57 -4.95 8.43
CA PHE A 81 -0.36 -5.00 9.87
C PHE A 81 0.86 -5.88 10.18
N GLY A 82 1.68 -5.42 11.13
CA GLY A 82 2.85 -6.14 11.57
C GLY A 82 2.51 -7.40 12.38
N ALA A 83 3.49 -8.27 12.58
CA ALA A 83 3.38 -9.44 13.44
C ALA A 83 3.06 -9.00 14.87
N GLY A 84 2.19 -9.75 15.56
CA GLY A 84 1.78 -9.42 16.92
C GLY A 84 0.69 -8.34 17.00
N SER A 85 0.24 -7.80 15.87
CA SER A 85 -0.84 -6.83 15.82
C SER A 85 -2.20 -7.48 16.05
N ARG A 86 -3.22 -6.65 16.22
CA ARG A 86 -4.62 -7.11 16.39
C ARG A 86 -5.32 -7.35 15.04
N TRP A 87 -4.59 -7.80 14.04
CA TRP A 87 -5.10 -8.00 12.69
C TRP A 87 -6.31 -8.94 12.62
N ARG A 88 -6.40 -9.89 13.57
CA ARG A 88 -7.55 -10.82 13.62
C ARG A 88 -8.86 -10.11 13.89
N LEU A 89 -8.83 -9.08 14.75
CA LEU A 89 -10.01 -8.25 15.01
C LEU A 89 -10.38 -7.44 13.77
N VAL A 90 -9.40 -6.92 13.08
CA VAL A 90 -9.60 -6.21 11.80
C VAL A 90 -10.24 -7.15 10.78
N HIS A 91 -9.75 -8.38 10.69
CA HIS A 91 -10.29 -9.39 9.78
C HIS A 91 -11.76 -9.67 10.05
N LEU A 92 -12.13 -9.85 11.31
CA LEU A 92 -13.54 -10.09 11.71
C LEU A 92 -14.42 -8.88 11.34
N ASN A 93 -13.94 -7.67 11.53
CA ASN A 93 -14.67 -6.47 11.17
C ASN A 93 -14.79 -6.29 9.66
N GLU A 94 -13.74 -6.63 8.89
CA GLU A 94 -13.73 -6.51 7.43
C GLU A 94 -14.70 -7.48 6.76
N PHE A 95 -14.73 -8.72 7.20
CA PHE A 95 -15.47 -9.79 6.54
C PHE A 95 -16.75 -10.23 7.27
N GLY A 96 -16.95 -9.79 8.51
CA GLY A 96 -18.06 -10.25 9.31
C GLY A 96 -17.80 -11.62 9.92
N TYR A 97 -18.67 -12.04 10.81
CA TYR A 97 -18.60 -13.35 11.48
C TYR A 97 -19.99 -13.80 11.91
N GLY A 98 -20.11 -15.05 12.40
CA GLY A 98 -21.41 -15.67 12.68
C GLY A 98 -22.35 -14.86 13.56
N LYS A 99 -21.85 -14.23 14.63
CA LYS A 99 -22.65 -13.42 15.54
C LYS A 99 -22.98 -12.03 14.98
N ASN A 100 -22.16 -11.53 14.07
CA ASN A 100 -22.36 -10.23 13.46
C ASN A 100 -21.83 -10.27 12.02
N PRO A 101 -22.68 -10.61 11.04
CA PRO A 101 -22.24 -10.71 9.64
C PRO A 101 -21.92 -9.36 8.99
N HIS A 102 -22.38 -8.25 9.54
CA HIS A 102 -22.13 -6.92 9.01
C HIS A 102 -21.68 -5.96 10.13
N PRO A 103 -20.47 -6.17 10.68
CA PRO A 103 -19.95 -5.25 11.69
C PRO A 103 -19.68 -3.88 11.11
N ARG A 104 -19.46 -2.90 11.98
CA ARG A 104 -19.26 -1.50 11.62
C ARG A 104 -18.19 -1.27 10.57
N GLY A 105 -17.11 -2.05 10.60
CA GLY A 105 -16.00 -1.94 9.65
C GLY A 105 -16.13 -2.83 8.42
N PHE A 106 -17.28 -3.41 8.15
CA PHE A 106 -17.48 -4.34 7.04
C PHE A 106 -17.07 -3.72 5.69
N GLY A 107 -16.11 -4.38 5.03
CA GLY A 107 -15.65 -3.97 3.70
C GLY A 107 -14.84 -2.68 3.64
N VAL A 108 -14.40 -2.11 4.77
CA VAL A 108 -13.64 -0.86 4.81
C VAL A 108 -12.31 -0.98 4.06
N ILE A 109 -11.55 -2.02 4.31
CA ILE A 109 -10.24 -2.22 3.67
C ILE A 109 -10.42 -2.46 2.18
N ARG A 110 -11.40 -3.25 1.80
CA ARG A 110 -11.71 -3.49 0.39
C ARG A 110 -12.07 -2.20 -0.35
N ARG A 111 -12.95 -1.38 0.23
CA ARG A 111 -13.32 -0.10 -0.36
C ARG A 111 -12.13 0.85 -0.46
N PHE A 112 -11.29 0.87 0.57
CA PHE A 112 -10.06 1.65 0.55
C PHE A 112 -9.14 1.20 -0.57
N SER A 113 -8.93 -0.11 -0.71
CA SER A 113 -8.08 -0.68 -1.76
C SER A 113 -8.57 -0.32 -3.15
N GLU A 114 -9.89 -0.43 -3.38
CA GLU A 114 -10.51 -0.07 -4.66
C GLU A 114 -10.35 1.43 -4.98
N SER A 115 -10.56 2.28 -3.99
CA SER A 115 -10.36 3.71 -4.14
C SER A 115 -8.90 4.06 -4.42
N ASN A 116 -7.97 3.43 -3.72
CA ASN A 116 -6.55 3.67 -3.89
C ASN A 116 -6.04 3.23 -5.26
N ALA A 117 -6.64 2.20 -5.86
CA ALA A 117 -6.24 1.72 -7.18
C ALA A 117 -6.27 2.80 -8.26
N GLN A 118 -7.08 3.84 -8.08
CA GLN A 118 -7.15 4.96 -9.01
C GLN A 118 -6.17 6.09 -8.67
N LYS A 119 -5.68 6.13 -7.44
CA LYS A 119 -4.82 7.22 -6.94
C LYS A 119 -3.33 6.91 -7.02
N TYR A 120 -2.94 5.66 -6.80
CA TYR A 120 -1.52 5.34 -6.62
C TYR A 120 -0.68 5.63 -7.87
N LYS A 121 -1.24 5.47 -9.06
CA LYS A 121 -0.54 5.74 -10.31
C LYS A 121 -0.11 7.20 -10.41
N TYR A 122 -0.99 8.11 -10.05
CA TYR A 122 -0.70 9.54 -10.04
C TYR A 122 0.35 9.88 -9.00
N ARG A 123 0.26 9.28 -7.84
CA ARG A 123 1.23 9.51 -6.76
C ARG A 123 2.62 9.04 -7.15
N ILE A 124 2.73 7.83 -7.68
CA ILE A 124 4.00 7.28 -8.16
C ILE A 124 4.58 8.16 -9.26
N ALA A 125 3.77 8.58 -10.22
CA ALA A 125 4.21 9.44 -11.31
C ALA A 125 4.74 10.77 -10.78
N ASN A 126 4.06 11.37 -9.80
CA ASN A 126 4.51 12.63 -9.20
C ASN A 126 5.85 12.46 -8.46
N TYR A 127 6.01 11.41 -7.69
CA TYR A 127 7.27 11.15 -6.99
C TYR A 127 8.41 10.83 -7.95
N LEU A 128 8.14 10.13 -9.05
CA LEU A 128 9.13 9.89 -10.09
C LEU A 128 9.57 11.21 -10.75
N LYS A 129 8.67 12.14 -10.98
CA LYS A 129 9.01 13.46 -11.49
C LYS A 129 9.93 14.22 -10.53
N ILE A 130 9.68 14.13 -9.24
CA ILE A 130 10.54 14.72 -8.20
C ILE A 130 11.95 14.12 -8.26
N GLU A 131 12.06 12.83 -8.57
CA GLU A 131 13.34 12.14 -8.74
C GLU A 131 14.03 12.48 -10.08
N GLY A 132 13.43 13.30 -10.94
CA GLY A 132 14.01 13.75 -12.21
C GLY A 132 13.54 13.00 -13.45
N PHE A 133 12.55 12.14 -13.34
CA PHE A 133 11.98 11.42 -14.47
C PHE A 133 10.76 12.16 -15.03
N ARG A 134 10.73 12.32 -16.34
CA ARG A 134 9.64 13.00 -17.04
C ARG A 134 9.10 12.17 -18.20
#